data_127a439d3f4ab430c17c1143f7077f05
#
_entry.id   127a439d3f4ab430c17c1143f7077f05
#
_cell.length_a   1.000
_cell.length_b   1.000
_cell.length_c   1.000
_cell.angle_alpha   90.00
_cell.angle_beta   90.00
_cell.angle_gamma   90.00
#
_symmetry.space_group_name_H-M   'P 1'
#
loop_
_entity.id
_entity.type
_entity.pdbx_description
1 polymer ?
#
loop_
_entity_poly.entity_id
_entity_poly.type
_entity_poly.pdbx_seq_one_letter_code
_entity_poly.pdbx_strand_id
1 'polypeptide(L)'
;NLKLDKGVYGLYGENGSGKTSLLKIIAGIYPPSSGKIEISGSISSMIDIHFGLNDDLTGVENIELRLIVENIKKDKRQALIDIIKKETELGEYLYLPIKTYSSGMKFRLAFFTSLYIESDILLLDEWIATADEKLRAKVDKLILERITKSKITFIALHDLNRLKKICNKIIYFEKGEILEIT
;
A
#
# COMPACT_ATOMS: atom_id res chain seq x y z
N ASN A 1 17.95 18.66 1.19
CA ASN A 1 17.72 17.75 2.32
C ASN A 1 16.28 17.95 2.80
N LEU A 2 15.50 16.86 2.80
CA LEU A 2 14.12 16.85 3.28
C LEU A 2 14.06 15.96 4.53
N LYS A 3 13.58 16.53 5.64
CA LYS A 3 13.25 15.79 6.85
C LYS A 3 11.73 15.83 7.04
N LEU A 4 11.13 14.67 7.18
CA LEU A 4 9.68 14.55 7.34
C LEU A 4 9.35 14.06 8.75
N ASP A 5 8.42 14.75 9.38
CA ASP A 5 7.87 14.40 10.68
C ASP A 5 6.58 13.57 10.50
N LYS A 6 5.97 13.16 11.62
CA LYS A 6 4.70 12.46 11.61
C LYS A 6 3.64 13.24 10.80
N GLY A 7 2.97 12.56 9.87
CA GLY A 7 1.94 13.19 9.04
C GLY A 7 1.56 12.38 7.80
N VAL A 8 0.58 12.93 7.07
CA VAL A 8 0.10 12.38 5.79
C VAL A 8 0.55 13.33 4.67
N TYR A 9 1.34 12.80 3.76
CA TYR A 9 1.99 13.53 2.67
C TYR A 9 1.40 13.10 1.34
N GLY A 10 0.74 14.02 0.64
CA GLY A 10 0.25 13.83 -0.71
C GLY A 10 1.36 14.06 -1.74
N LEU A 11 1.51 13.15 -2.70
CA LEU A 11 2.39 13.34 -3.86
C LEU A 11 1.51 13.68 -5.05
N TYR A 12 1.64 14.91 -5.55
CA TYR A 12 0.88 15.42 -6.69
C TYR A 12 1.79 15.79 -7.85
N GLY A 13 1.37 15.49 -9.07
CA GLY A 13 2.09 15.80 -10.31
C GLY A 13 1.58 14.96 -11.46
N GLU A 14 1.99 15.30 -12.67
CA GLU A 14 1.63 14.59 -13.90
C GLU A 14 2.12 13.13 -13.91
N ASN A 15 1.58 12.33 -14.86
CA ASN A 15 2.09 10.99 -15.13
C ASN A 15 3.57 11.08 -15.56
N GLY A 16 4.39 10.19 -14.99
CA GLY A 16 5.83 10.20 -15.25
C GLY A 16 6.62 11.26 -14.48
N SER A 17 5.99 12.06 -13.61
CA SER A 17 6.71 13.08 -12.82
C SER A 17 7.66 12.52 -11.75
N GLY A 18 7.61 11.21 -11.45
CA GLY A 18 8.51 10.55 -10.50
C GLY A 18 7.89 10.13 -9.17
N LYS A 19 6.58 10.35 -8.93
CA LYS A 19 5.88 9.98 -7.68
C LYS A 19 6.09 8.51 -7.29
N THR A 20 5.75 7.59 -8.20
CA THR A 20 5.92 6.15 -7.99
C THR A 20 7.39 5.77 -7.80
N SER A 21 8.31 6.41 -8.51
CA SER A 21 9.74 6.18 -8.34
C SER A 21 10.21 6.58 -6.95
N LEU A 22 9.79 7.73 -6.44
CA LEU A 22 10.08 8.13 -5.06
C LEU A 22 9.52 7.12 -4.05
N LEU A 23 8.27 6.70 -4.21
CA LEU A 23 7.67 5.70 -3.32
C LEU A 23 8.46 4.38 -3.34
N LYS A 24 8.90 3.92 -4.53
CA LYS A 24 9.72 2.70 -4.67
C LYS A 24 11.11 2.85 -4.02
N ILE A 25 11.70 4.04 -4.07
CA ILE A 25 12.96 4.33 -3.38
C ILE A 25 12.76 4.32 -1.86
N ILE A 26 11.68 4.94 -1.36
CA ILE A 26 11.32 4.89 0.08
C ILE A 26 11.05 3.46 0.52
N ALA A 27 10.37 2.66 -0.31
CA ALA A 27 10.12 1.24 -0.04
C ALA A 27 11.39 0.36 -0.06
N GLY A 28 12.54 0.90 -0.48
CA GLY A 28 13.79 0.14 -0.62
C GLY A 28 13.81 -0.79 -1.84
N ILE A 29 12.84 -0.65 -2.77
CA ILE A 29 12.77 -1.43 -4.02
C ILE A 29 13.84 -0.96 -5.00
N TYR A 30 14.09 0.36 -5.06
CA TYR A 30 15.14 0.95 -5.87
C TYR A 30 16.16 1.68 -4.99
N PRO A 31 17.45 1.55 -5.28
CA PRO A 31 18.46 2.41 -4.65
C PRO A 31 18.33 3.85 -5.20
N PRO A 32 18.61 4.88 -4.39
CA PRO A 32 18.71 6.24 -4.91
C PRO A 32 19.93 6.38 -5.84
N SER A 33 19.78 7.13 -6.94
CA SER A 33 20.89 7.40 -7.89
C SER A 33 21.98 8.26 -7.28
N SER A 34 21.64 9.09 -6.30
CA SER A 34 22.57 9.95 -5.54
C SER A 34 21.97 10.30 -4.18
N GLY A 35 22.81 10.73 -3.23
CA GLY A 35 22.36 11.03 -1.88
C GLY A 35 22.09 9.78 -1.04
N LYS A 36 21.35 9.95 0.05
CA LYS A 36 20.94 8.86 0.93
C LYS A 36 19.55 9.10 1.50
N ILE A 37 18.88 7.99 1.79
CA ILE A 37 17.61 7.98 2.54
C ILE A 37 17.85 7.28 3.86
N GLU A 38 17.45 7.91 4.94
CA GLU A 38 17.45 7.33 6.28
C GLU A 38 16.02 7.17 6.74
N ILE A 39 15.63 5.93 7.07
CA ILE A 39 14.27 5.59 7.46
C ILE A 39 14.32 4.92 8.82
N SER A 40 13.44 5.37 9.71
CA SER A 40 13.28 4.78 11.04
C SER A 40 11.86 4.21 11.18
N GLY A 41 11.76 2.89 11.32
CA GLY A 41 10.49 2.17 11.45
C GLY A 41 10.21 1.18 10.32
N SER A 42 9.11 0.45 10.48
CA SER A 42 8.62 -0.50 9.48
C SER A 42 7.89 0.20 8.34
N ILE A 43 7.99 -0.35 7.13
CA ILE A 43 7.32 0.17 5.93
C ILE A 43 6.34 -0.86 5.41
N SER A 44 5.11 -0.44 5.13
CA SER A 44 4.14 -1.21 4.33
C SER A 44 3.88 -0.47 3.02
N SER A 45 4.01 -1.18 1.90
CA SER A 45 3.86 -0.61 0.57
C SER A 45 2.69 -1.25 -0.17
N MET A 46 1.81 -0.40 -0.71
CA MET A 46 0.72 -0.76 -1.60
C MET A 46 0.93 -0.13 -3.00
N ILE A 47 2.18 -0.09 -3.47
CA ILE A 47 2.57 0.47 -4.76
C ILE A 47 2.28 -0.54 -5.88
N ASP A 48 2.75 -1.76 -5.71
CA ASP A 48 2.51 -2.89 -6.61
C ASP A 48 1.97 -4.04 -5.76
N ILE A 49 0.66 -4.00 -5.52
CA ILE A 49 0.00 -4.92 -4.58
C ILE A 49 0.04 -6.37 -5.03
N HIS A 50 0.25 -6.64 -6.33
CA HIS A 50 0.42 -8.01 -6.83
C HIS A 50 1.82 -8.55 -6.60
N PHE A 51 2.77 -7.69 -6.24
CA PHE A 51 4.16 -8.10 -5.98
C PHE A 51 4.23 -9.01 -4.75
N GLY A 52 4.91 -10.14 -4.93
CA GLY A 52 5.11 -11.13 -3.87
C GLY A 52 3.99 -12.19 -3.76
N LEU A 53 2.98 -12.17 -4.63
CA LEU A 53 2.06 -13.28 -4.77
C LEU A 53 2.72 -14.44 -5.53
N ASN A 54 2.54 -15.65 -5.02
CA ASN A 54 3.00 -16.87 -5.68
C ASN A 54 1.81 -17.59 -6.31
N ASP A 55 1.80 -17.68 -7.64
CA ASP A 55 0.70 -18.21 -8.41
C ASP A 55 0.39 -19.70 -8.15
N ASP A 56 1.35 -20.48 -7.68
CA ASP A 56 1.19 -21.91 -7.38
C ASP A 56 0.64 -22.17 -5.96
N LEU A 57 0.69 -21.18 -5.08
CA LEU A 57 0.11 -21.26 -3.75
C LEU A 57 -1.37 -20.89 -3.74
N THR A 58 -2.09 -21.42 -2.77
CA THR A 58 -3.48 -21.04 -2.48
C THR A 58 -3.55 -19.61 -1.95
N GLY A 59 -4.76 -19.03 -1.93
CA GLY A 59 -4.98 -17.71 -1.34
C GLY A 59 -4.56 -17.66 0.14
N VAL A 60 -4.92 -18.69 0.93
CA VAL A 60 -4.54 -18.77 2.35
C VAL A 60 -3.03 -18.86 2.53
N GLU A 61 -2.35 -19.69 1.75
CA GLU A 61 -0.88 -19.81 1.79
C GLU A 61 -0.18 -18.51 1.40
N ASN A 62 -0.71 -17.77 0.43
CA ASN A 62 -0.20 -16.44 0.06
C ASN A 62 -0.36 -15.42 1.20
N ILE A 63 -1.50 -15.43 1.91
CA ILE A 63 -1.70 -14.59 3.10
C ILE A 63 -0.66 -14.95 4.15
N GLU A 64 -0.52 -16.24 4.47
CA GLU A 64 0.42 -16.70 5.50
C GLU A 64 1.87 -16.35 5.13
N LEU A 65 2.28 -16.62 3.89
CA LEU A 65 3.60 -16.28 3.39
C LEU A 65 3.90 -14.79 3.56
N ARG A 66 2.96 -13.92 3.19
CA ARG A 66 3.12 -12.47 3.36
C ARG A 66 3.28 -12.08 4.83
N LEU A 67 2.48 -12.64 5.73
CA LEU A 67 2.60 -12.37 7.16
C LEU A 67 3.94 -12.85 7.75
N ILE A 68 4.51 -13.94 7.21
CA ILE A 68 5.83 -14.43 7.59
C ILE A 68 6.93 -13.47 7.13
N VAL A 69 6.89 -13.05 5.87
CA VAL A 69 7.87 -12.11 5.27
C VAL A 69 7.87 -10.78 6.03
N GLU A 70 6.70 -10.31 6.45
CA GLU A 70 6.55 -9.08 7.25
C GLU A 70 6.88 -9.27 8.74
N ASN A 71 7.43 -10.43 9.13
CA ASN A 71 7.83 -10.76 10.50
C ASN A 71 6.68 -10.67 11.52
N ILE A 72 5.43 -10.89 11.10
CA ILE A 72 4.30 -10.95 12.03
C ILE A 72 4.47 -12.14 12.96
N LYS A 73 4.35 -11.92 14.26
CA LYS A 73 4.50 -12.97 15.29
C LYS A 73 3.48 -14.08 15.08
N LYS A 74 3.92 -15.33 15.28
CA LYS A 74 3.12 -16.54 15.02
C LYS A 74 1.77 -16.54 15.75
N ASP A 75 1.74 -16.08 16.98
CA ASP A 75 0.52 -15.97 17.81
C ASP A 75 -0.54 -15.03 17.23
N LYS A 76 -0.13 -14.02 16.44
CA LYS A 76 -1.04 -13.06 15.79
C LYS A 76 -1.48 -13.46 14.40
N ARG A 77 -0.75 -14.39 13.73
CA ARG A 77 -1.00 -14.71 12.31
C ARG A 77 -2.38 -15.30 12.09
N GLN A 78 -2.81 -16.26 12.92
CA GLN A 78 -4.09 -16.94 12.72
C GLN A 78 -5.26 -15.94 12.76
N ALA A 79 -5.28 -15.06 13.74
CA ALA A 79 -6.34 -14.04 13.85
C ALA A 79 -6.35 -13.10 12.62
N LEU A 80 -5.17 -12.71 12.11
CA LEU A 80 -5.07 -11.89 10.91
C LEU A 80 -5.53 -12.64 9.67
N ILE A 81 -5.15 -13.92 9.51
CA ILE A 81 -5.60 -14.77 8.40
C ILE A 81 -7.13 -14.82 8.39
N ASP A 82 -7.77 -15.06 9.54
CA ASP A 82 -9.23 -15.17 9.63
C ASP A 82 -9.94 -13.86 9.27
N ILE A 83 -9.38 -12.71 9.70
CA ILE A 83 -9.89 -11.39 9.32
C ILE A 83 -9.73 -11.18 7.81
N ILE A 84 -8.52 -11.41 7.26
CA ILE A 84 -8.23 -11.19 5.84
C ILE A 84 -9.11 -12.10 4.98
N LYS A 85 -9.28 -13.37 5.33
CA LYS A 85 -10.18 -14.31 4.63
C LYS A 85 -11.59 -13.75 4.53
N LYS A 86 -12.13 -13.23 5.63
CA LYS A 86 -13.47 -12.63 5.67
C LYS A 86 -13.56 -11.39 4.78
N GLU A 87 -12.56 -10.53 4.86
CA GLU A 87 -12.57 -9.23 4.16
C GLU A 87 -12.37 -9.35 2.64
N THR A 88 -11.65 -10.38 2.18
CA THR A 88 -11.48 -10.66 0.74
C THR A 88 -12.78 -11.05 0.06
N GLU A 89 -13.73 -11.63 0.80
CA GLU A 89 -15.00 -12.16 0.28
C GLU A 89 -14.79 -13.21 -0.84
N LEU A 90 -13.65 -13.93 -0.83
CA LEU A 90 -13.32 -14.93 -1.85
C LEU A 90 -13.85 -16.35 -1.51
N GLY A 91 -14.29 -16.60 -0.27
CA GLY A 91 -14.88 -17.87 0.14
C GLY A 91 -13.98 -19.07 -0.16
N GLU A 92 -14.54 -20.11 -0.78
CA GLU A 92 -13.83 -21.36 -1.10
C GLU A 92 -12.67 -21.16 -2.10
N TYR A 93 -12.68 -20.09 -2.90
CA TYR A 93 -11.57 -19.82 -3.79
C TYR A 93 -10.24 -19.63 -3.04
N LEU A 94 -10.28 -19.21 -1.77
CA LEU A 94 -9.07 -19.06 -0.95
C LEU A 94 -8.27 -20.35 -0.79
N TYR A 95 -8.86 -21.50 -1.02
CA TYR A 95 -8.21 -22.82 -0.95
C TYR A 95 -7.74 -23.35 -2.31
N LEU A 96 -7.91 -22.57 -3.38
CA LEU A 96 -7.42 -22.88 -4.71
C LEU A 96 -6.14 -22.07 -5.02
N PRO A 97 -5.23 -22.62 -5.88
CA PRO A 97 -4.07 -21.89 -6.35
C PRO A 97 -4.45 -20.58 -7.04
N ILE A 98 -3.75 -19.48 -6.72
CA ILE A 98 -4.14 -18.15 -7.20
C ILE A 98 -3.92 -17.94 -8.71
N LYS A 99 -3.23 -18.86 -9.40
CA LYS A 99 -3.19 -18.89 -10.87
C LYS A 99 -4.57 -19.04 -11.50
N THR A 100 -5.55 -19.57 -10.76
CA THR A 100 -6.94 -19.71 -11.21
C THR A 100 -7.78 -18.46 -10.96
N TYR A 101 -7.24 -17.44 -10.28
CA TYR A 101 -7.97 -16.24 -9.90
C TYR A 101 -8.08 -15.25 -11.08
N SER A 102 -9.22 -14.55 -11.12
CA SER A 102 -9.33 -13.34 -11.94
C SER A 102 -8.41 -12.22 -11.39
N SER A 103 -8.15 -11.20 -12.21
CA SER A 103 -7.38 -10.02 -11.77
C SER A 103 -8.00 -9.33 -10.55
N GLY A 104 -9.34 -9.25 -10.50
CA GLY A 104 -10.07 -8.69 -9.37
C GLY A 104 -9.92 -9.53 -8.09
N MET A 105 -9.91 -10.87 -8.19
CA MET A 105 -9.67 -11.75 -7.05
C MET A 105 -8.23 -11.62 -6.54
N LYS A 106 -7.24 -11.57 -7.43
CA LYS A 106 -5.83 -11.33 -7.06
C LYS A 106 -5.69 -9.98 -6.38
N PHE A 107 -6.34 -8.94 -6.92
CA PHE A 107 -6.38 -7.62 -6.30
C PHE A 107 -6.94 -7.66 -4.87
N ARG A 108 -8.12 -8.24 -4.67
CA ARG A 108 -8.75 -8.36 -3.34
C ARG A 108 -7.83 -9.06 -2.35
N LEU A 109 -7.25 -10.21 -2.73
CA LEU A 109 -6.32 -10.96 -1.89
C LEU A 109 -5.12 -10.10 -1.48
N ALA A 110 -4.41 -9.52 -2.44
CA ALA A 110 -3.22 -8.73 -2.20
C ALA A 110 -3.51 -7.45 -1.40
N PHE A 111 -4.60 -6.75 -1.76
CA PHE A 111 -5.01 -5.51 -1.12
C PHE A 111 -5.34 -5.73 0.36
N PHE A 112 -6.26 -6.65 0.67
CA PHE A 112 -6.65 -6.89 2.07
C PHE A 112 -5.51 -7.47 2.89
N THR A 113 -4.67 -8.32 2.30
CA THR A 113 -3.46 -8.81 2.99
C THR A 113 -2.55 -7.66 3.38
N SER A 114 -2.26 -6.75 2.45
CA SER A 114 -1.39 -5.58 2.72
C SER A 114 -2.01 -4.58 3.69
N LEU A 115 -3.33 -4.40 3.63
CA LEU A 115 -4.07 -3.44 4.47
C LEU A 115 -4.00 -3.79 5.96
N TYR A 116 -4.05 -5.08 6.30
CA TYR A 116 -4.04 -5.55 7.70
C TYR A 116 -2.63 -5.71 8.30
N ILE A 117 -1.58 -5.47 7.52
CA ILE A 117 -0.20 -5.43 8.02
C ILE A 117 0.10 -4.02 8.52
N GLU A 118 0.21 -3.85 9.83
CA GLU A 118 0.51 -2.55 10.44
C GLU A 118 1.99 -2.18 10.27
N SER A 119 2.26 -0.90 10.03
CA SER A 119 3.60 -0.35 9.84
C SER A 119 3.69 1.09 10.32
N ASP A 120 4.90 1.56 10.61
CA ASP A 120 5.16 2.95 10.96
C ASP A 120 4.98 3.88 9.76
N ILE A 121 5.35 3.41 8.57
CA ILE A 121 5.28 4.15 7.31
C ILE A 121 4.39 3.38 6.33
N LEU A 122 3.40 4.07 5.78
CA LEU A 122 2.47 3.54 4.78
C LEU A 122 2.67 4.24 3.45
N LEU A 123 2.85 3.46 2.38
CA LEU A 123 3.03 3.97 1.02
C LEU A 123 1.85 3.53 0.16
N LEU A 124 1.12 4.49 -0.39
CA LEU A 124 -0.08 4.28 -1.21
C LEU A 124 0.11 4.90 -2.59
N ASP A 125 -0.04 4.09 -3.65
CA ASP A 125 0.02 4.54 -5.04
C ASP A 125 -1.26 4.13 -5.77
N GLU A 126 -2.11 5.08 -6.11
CA GLU A 126 -3.32 4.94 -6.94
C GLU A 126 -4.21 3.70 -6.66
N TRP A 127 -4.45 3.39 -5.39
CA TRP A 127 -5.14 2.17 -4.95
C TRP A 127 -6.61 2.00 -5.42
N ILE A 128 -7.20 3.02 -6.07
CA ILE A 128 -8.65 3.07 -6.32
C ILE A 128 -9.04 2.59 -7.71
N ALA A 129 -8.08 2.43 -8.62
CA ALA A 129 -8.37 2.28 -10.04
C ALA A 129 -9.10 0.99 -10.44
N THR A 130 -9.14 -0.03 -9.57
CA THR A 130 -9.53 -1.40 -9.95
C THR A 130 -10.73 -1.99 -9.20
N ALA A 131 -11.36 -1.26 -8.25
CA ALA A 131 -12.47 -1.79 -7.47
C ALA A 131 -13.83 -1.36 -8.04
N ASP A 132 -14.84 -2.23 -7.97
CA ASP A 132 -16.23 -1.87 -8.18
C ASP A 132 -16.69 -0.81 -7.15
N GLU A 133 -17.79 -0.08 -7.45
CA GLU A 133 -18.20 1.07 -6.65
C GLU A 133 -18.49 0.71 -5.17
N LYS A 134 -19.07 -0.47 -4.93
CA LYS A 134 -19.38 -0.97 -3.58
C LYS A 134 -18.10 -1.31 -2.80
N LEU A 135 -17.15 -1.96 -3.46
CA LEU A 135 -15.86 -2.28 -2.87
C LEU A 135 -15.04 -1.01 -2.61
N ARG A 136 -15.15 0.01 -3.50
CA ARG A 136 -14.45 1.29 -3.37
C ARG A 136 -14.80 2.01 -2.06
N ALA A 137 -16.09 2.11 -1.72
CA ALA A 137 -16.50 2.77 -0.47
C ALA A 137 -15.95 2.06 0.78
N LYS A 138 -15.94 0.71 0.77
CA LYS A 138 -15.34 -0.12 1.83
C LYS A 138 -13.83 0.11 1.93
N VAL A 139 -13.15 0.06 0.79
CA VAL A 139 -11.70 0.27 0.67
C VAL A 139 -11.30 1.65 1.18
N ASP A 140 -12.00 2.70 0.77
CA ASP A 140 -11.72 4.08 1.19
C ASP A 140 -11.79 4.23 2.71
N LYS A 141 -12.85 3.69 3.34
CA LYS A 141 -13.00 3.72 4.79
C LYS A 141 -11.83 3.01 5.48
N LEU A 142 -11.51 1.80 5.06
CA LEU A 142 -10.43 0.99 5.66
C LEU A 142 -9.05 1.64 5.48
N ILE A 143 -8.80 2.26 4.32
CA ILE A 143 -7.55 3.01 4.10
C ILE A 143 -7.47 4.22 5.04
N LEU A 144 -8.54 5.00 5.20
CA LEU A 144 -8.54 6.12 6.13
C LEU A 144 -8.25 5.66 7.57
N GLU A 145 -8.86 4.57 8.02
CA GLU A 145 -8.55 3.96 9.31
C GLU A 145 -7.07 3.51 9.40
N ARG A 146 -6.52 2.97 8.31
CA ARG A 146 -5.12 2.53 8.26
C ARG A 146 -4.13 3.70 8.31
N ILE A 147 -4.45 4.82 7.64
CA ILE A 147 -3.68 6.06 7.66
C ILE A 147 -3.54 6.59 9.10
N THR A 148 -4.60 6.55 9.89
CA THR A 148 -4.58 7.06 11.28
C THR A 148 -3.66 6.25 12.20
N LYS A 149 -3.40 4.98 11.88
CA LYS A 149 -2.52 4.08 12.64
C LYS A 149 -1.04 4.22 12.28
N SER A 150 -0.72 4.84 11.14
CA SER A 150 0.66 5.03 10.71
C SER A 150 1.25 6.33 11.24
N LYS A 151 2.57 6.38 11.44
CA LYS A 151 3.28 7.61 11.82
C LYS A 151 3.42 8.54 10.61
N ILE A 152 3.81 7.96 9.47
CA ILE A 152 3.97 8.68 8.21
C ILE A 152 3.20 7.91 7.13
N THR A 153 2.43 8.65 6.33
CA THR A 153 1.79 8.08 5.15
C THR A 153 2.13 8.92 3.93
N PHE A 154 2.54 8.26 2.85
CA PHE A 154 2.66 8.87 1.54
C PHE A 154 1.53 8.39 0.64
N ILE A 155 0.90 9.32 -0.05
CA ILE A 155 -0.25 9.06 -0.92
C ILE A 155 0.01 9.69 -2.28
N ALA A 156 0.16 8.90 -3.32
CA ALA A 156 0.19 9.40 -4.70
C ALA A 156 -1.20 9.25 -5.33
N LEU A 157 -1.79 10.38 -5.74
CA LEU A 157 -3.07 10.44 -6.45
C LEU A 157 -3.03 11.57 -7.48
N HIS A 158 -3.84 11.42 -8.54
CA HIS A 158 -4.05 12.48 -9.54
C HIS A 158 -5.10 13.51 -9.12
N ASP A 159 -5.95 13.20 -8.16
CA ASP A 159 -7.00 14.12 -7.67
C ASP A 159 -6.45 15.00 -6.54
N LEU A 160 -6.09 16.23 -6.87
CA LEU A 160 -5.59 17.23 -5.93
C LEU A 160 -6.64 17.56 -4.83
N ASN A 161 -7.93 17.62 -5.21
CA ASN A 161 -8.98 17.94 -4.24
C ASN A 161 -9.11 16.85 -3.19
N ARG A 162 -8.92 15.60 -3.59
CA ARG A 162 -8.91 14.46 -2.68
C ARG A 162 -7.66 14.47 -1.79
N LEU A 163 -6.48 14.75 -2.33
CA LEU A 163 -5.26 14.90 -1.54
C LEU A 163 -5.42 16.00 -0.48
N LYS A 164 -5.97 17.18 -0.85
CA LYS A 164 -6.21 18.29 0.09
C LYS A 164 -7.15 17.93 1.25
N LYS A 165 -8.03 16.95 1.08
CA LYS A 165 -8.96 16.50 2.14
C LYS A 165 -8.31 15.51 3.11
N ILE A 166 -7.28 14.77 2.67
CA ILE A 166 -6.70 13.65 3.43
C ILE A 166 -5.34 14.00 3.99
N CYS A 167 -4.54 14.79 3.25
CA CYS A 167 -3.14 15.03 3.55
C CYS A 167 -2.92 16.28 4.40
N ASN A 168 -1.93 16.22 5.27
CA ASN A 168 -1.46 17.38 6.04
C ASN A 168 -0.59 18.31 5.19
N LYS A 169 0.15 17.73 4.25
CA LYS A 169 1.06 18.44 3.33
C LYS A 169 1.00 17.81 1.95
N ILE A 170 1.20 18.63 0.92
CA ILE A 170 1.25 18.17 -0.47
C ILE A 170 2.62 18.53 -1.04
N ILE A 171 3.27 17.51 -1.61
CA ILE A 171 4.56 17.62 -2.29
C ILE A 171 4.25 17.61 -3.78
N TYR A 172 4.57 18.71 -4.46
CA TYR A 172 4.36 18.87 -5.90
C TYR A 172 5.58 18.40 -6.66
N PHE A 173 5.34 17.54 -7.65
CA PHE A 173 6.38 16.94 -8.49
C PHE A 173 6.25 17.38 -9.94
N GLU A 174 7.37 17.76 -10.54
CA GLU A 174 7.51 17.94 -11.97
C GLU A 174 8.87 17.40 -12.43
N LYS A 175 8.85 16.53 -13.46
CA LYS A 175 10.07 15.99 -14.13
C LYS A 175 11.12 15.41 -13.17
N GLY A 176 10.69 14.78 -12.08
CA GLY A 176 11.59 14.17 -11.08
C GLY A 176 12.05 15.12 -9.98
N GLU A 177 11.64 16.38 -9.98
CA GLU A 177 12.00 17.38 -8.98
C GLU A 177 10.82 17.73 -8.08
N ILE A 178 11.12 18.05 -6.82
CA ILE A 178 10.13 18.59 -5.89
C ILE A 178 10.10 20.11 -6.11
N LEU A 179 8.96 20.64 -6.52
CA LEU A 179 8.77 22.06 -6.75
C LEU A 179 8.41 22.80 -5.47
N GLU A 180 7.49 22.24 -4.70
CA GLU A 180 6.89 22.90 -3.55
C GLU A 180 6.35 21.87 -2.56
N ILE A 181 6.28 22.26 -1.27
CA ILE A 181 5.62 21.52 -0.20
C ILE A 181 4.68 22.48 0.53
N THR A 182 3.39 22.25 0.45
CA THR A 182 2.34 23.11 1.05
C THR A 182 1.59 22.37 2.14
#